data_e5a23051804d17667ce2949920daa947
#
_entry.id   e5a23051804d17667ce2949920daa947
#
_cell.length_a   1.000
_cell.length_b   1.000
_cell.length_c   1.000
_cell.angle_alpha   90.00
_cell.angle_beta   90.00
_cell.angle_gamma   90.00
#
_symmetry.space_group_name_H-M   'P 1'
#
loop_
_entity.id
_entity.type
_entity.pdbx_description
1 polymer ?
#
loop_
_entity_poly.entity_id
_entity_poly.type
_entity_poly.pdbx_seq_one_letter_code
_entity_poly.pdbx_strand_id
1 'polypeptide(L)'
;THCISSAASDVYKRQIYIVIGIYLLALAIQFDFRGKGSAATRKFHFRLAFLILVALMAFRYRVGGDTLRYMDSYEHMYGAIDTFDIGGRLQPLWLLLNNFLHSISPKFLLFQIVHVLFINTVFFSFFKKYSKYLFVAIFLYYIYPYFIFNMEVIRESFAIAFFLLSIDACLRKRWLIYYLYIAIAFLFHAGAIFLIIVPFLFNWKIRPLSIFVVCGAGVAVLYFFLNTSFANTYMFLNNIEEQGRAYISIKSNINGYIAPLLFRILFPAIIYYIGIKRGLNKDKLAPLFFFILSVSILTTIFPQLYRLFNYLRLLEVVLCANVLYLIQHTESPRYRVAFPNLYILPILLLIIANQVVRYQFDDTSSIYMNTQKYQLFYPYYSVFNPEISETREMMMRNQFYHNEY
;
A
#
# COMPACT_ATOMS: atom_id res chain seq x y z
N THR A 1 36.79 18.57 -7.18
CA THR A 1 35.77 18.63 -8.27
C THR A 1 34.83 17.40 -8.28
N HIS A 2 35.30 16.21 -7.90
CA HIS A 2 34.48 14.98 -7.89
C HIS A 2 33.36 15.00 -6.82
N CYS A 3 33.57 15.59 -5.65
CA CYS A 3 32.53 15.63 -4.59
C CYS A 3 31.33 16.53 -4.93
N ILE A 4 31.53 17.61 -5.69
CA ILE A 4 30.46 18.52 -6.08
C ILE A 4 29.56 17.89 -7.18
N SER A 5 30.15 17.09 -8.08
CA SER A 5 29.41 16.42 -9.14
C SER A 5 28.53 15.29 -8.61
N SER A 6 28.96 14.56 -7.57
CA SER A 6 28.16 13.48 -6.97
C SER A 6 26.96 14.04 -6.19
N ALA A 7 27.16 15.09 -5.39
CA ALA A 7 26.07 15.74 -4.65
C ALA A 7 25.01 16.36 -5.59
N ALA A 8 25.42 16.98 -6.69
CA ALA A 8 24.51 17.50 -7.71
C ALA A 8 23.74 16.36 -8.41
N SER A 9 24.39 15.25 -8.71
CA SER A 9 23.77 14.04 -9.28
C SER A 9 22.73 13.46 -8.33
N ASP A 10 22.99 13.38 -7.03
CA ASP A 10 22.06 12.85 -6.03
C ASP A 10 20.84 13.74 -5.83
N VAL A 11 21.00 15.06 -5.92
CA VAL A 11 19.87 16.00 -5.92
C VAL A 11 18.96 15.76 -7.13
N TYR A 12 19.52 15.55 -8.32
CA TYR A 12 18.75 15.25 -9.54
C TYR A 12 17.97 13.94 -9.43
N LYS A 13 18.56 12.92 -8.84
CA LYS A 13 17.95 11.59 -8.66
C LYS A 13 16.78 11.59 -7.65
N ARG A 14 16.68 12.60 -6.78
CA ARG A 14 15.54 12.83 -5.88
C ARG A 14 14.40 13.59 -6.56
N GLN A 15 14.73 14.49 -7.50
CA GLN A 15 13.77 15.40 -8.12
C GLN A 15 12.72 14.67 -8.96
N ILE A 16 13.04 13.50 -9.56
CA ILE A 16 12.11 12.73 -10.40
C ILE A 16 10.80 12.43 -9.68
N TYR A 17 10.87 12.02 -8.42
CA TYR A 17 9.67 11.71 -7.64
C TYR A 17 8.84 12.95 -7.34
N ILE A 18 9.51 14.06 -7.02
CA ILE A 18 8.84 15.34 -6.72
C ILE A 18 8.14 15.87 -7.96
N VAL A 19 8.80 15.87 -9.11
CA VAL A 19 8.24 16.33 -10.40
C VAL A 19 7.01 15.53 -10.77
N ILE A 20 7.06 14.19 -10.66
CA ILE A 20 5.91 13.32 -10.92
C ILE A 20 4.78 13.61 -9.91
N GLY A 21 5.09 13.78 -8.63
CA GLY A 21 4.10 14.13 -7.61
C GLY A 21 3.40 15.46 -7.90
N ILE A 22 4.15 16.49 -8.28
CA ILE A 22 3.61 17.81 -8.66
C ILE A 22 2.73 17.68 -9.91
N TYR A 23 3.17 16.93 -10.92
CA TYR A 23 2.38 16.67 -12.13
C TYR A 23 1.02 16.01 -11.80
N LEU A 24 1.02 14.94 -10.99
CA LEU A 24 -0.20 14.23 -10.61
C LEU A 24 -1.13 15.12 -9.76
N LEU A 25 -0.56 15.93 -8.86
CA LEU A 25 -1.33 16.92 -8.08
C LEU A 25 -1.97 17.98 -8.99
N ALA A 26 -1.22 18.48 -9.98
CA ALA A 26 -1.75 19.44 -10.95
C ALA A 26 -2.93 18.84 -11.74
N LEU A 27 -2.85 17.56 -12.14
CA LEU A 27 -3.95 16.86 -12.81
C LEU A 27 -5.18 16.73 -11.89
N ALA A 28 -4.98 16.39 -10.62
CA ALA A 28 -6.07 16.31 -9.62
C ALA A 28 -6.75 17.67 -9.46
N ILE A 29 -5.98 18.75 -9.35
CA ILE A 29 -6.52 20.11 -9.25
C ILE A 29 -7.29 20.49 -10.52
N GLN A 30 -6.70 20.24 -11.69
CA GLN A 30 -7.29 20.66 -12.96
C GLN A 30 -8.57 19.91 -13.31
N PHE A 31 -8.53 18.57 -13.25
CA PHE A 31 -9.60 17.72 -13.78
C PHE A 31 -10.65 17.35 -12.74
N ASP A 32 -10.26 17.15 -11.49
CA ASP A 32 -11.18 16.69 -10.45
C ASP A 32 -11.74 17.89 -9.64
N PHE A 33 -10.88 18.78 -9.11
CA PHE A 33 -11.38 19.91 -8.30
C PHE A 33 -11.95 21.06 -9.14
N ARG A 34 -11.28 21.45 -10.24
CA ARG A 34 -11.74 22.56 -11.09
C ARG A 34 -12.68 22.12 -12.20
N GLY A 35 -12.76 20.82 -12.51
CA GLY A 35 -13.56 20.27 -13.59
C GLY A 35 -13.20 20.80 -14.99
N LYS A 36 -11.97 21.33 -15.18
CA LYS A 36 -11.53 21.98 -16.42
C LYS A 36 -10.80 20.98 -17.34
N GLY A 37 -11.17 20.99 -18.61
CA GLY A 37 -10.52 20.19 -19.65
C GLY A 37 -11.49 19.31 -20.43
N SER A 38 -11.13 19.00 -21.68
CA SER A 38 -11.94 18.12 -22.54
C SER A 38 -11.83 16.64 -22.10
N ALA A 39 -12.81 15.84 -22.49
CA ALA A 39 -12.76 14.40 -22.27
C ALA A 39 -11.53 13.75 -22.95
N ALA A 40 -11.12 14.27 -24.12
CA ALA A 40 -9.93 13.81 -24.84
C ALA A 40 -8.65 14.11 -24.05
N THR A 41 -8.50 15.33 -23.53
CA THR A 41 -7.37 15.74 -22.73
C THR A 41 -7.30 14.94 -21.43
N ARG A 42 -8.45 14.72 -20.76
CA ARG A 42 -8.54 13.87 -19.56
C ARG A 42 -8.07 12.44 -19.84
N LYS A 43 -8.51 11.85 -20.96
CA LYS A 43 -8.11 10.50 -21.38
C LYS A 43 -6.61 10.43 -21.71
N PHE A 44 -6.08 11.45 -22.37
CA PHE A 44 -4.65 11.55 -22.68
C PHE A 44 -3.81 11.56 -21.39
N HIS A 45 -4.11 12.46 -20.45
CA HIS A 45 -3.35 12.56 -19.19
C HIS A 45 -3.51 11.33 -18.30
N PHE A 46 -4.66 10.65 -18.33
CA PHE A 46 -4.81 9.37 -17.63
C PHE A 46 -3.85 8.31 -18.19
N ARG A 47 -3.74 8.19 -19.52
CA ARG A 47 -2.80 7.25 -20.15
C ARG A 47 -1.35 7.65 -19.89
N LEU A 48 -1.05 8.96 -19.96
CA LEU A 48 0.28 9.47 -19.70
C LEU A 48 0.71 9.21 -18.24
N ALA A 49 -0.15 9.49 -17.26
CA ALA A 49 0.12 9.18 -15.86
C ALA A 49 0.38 7.68 -15.65
N PHE A 50 -0.42 6.80 -16.29
CA PHE A 50 -0.19 5.36 -16.26
C PHE A 50 1.20 4.99 -16.82
N LEU A 51 1.56 5.50 -18.00
CA LEU A 51 2.83 5.21 -18.64
C LEU A 51 4.02 5.71 -17.81
N ILE A 52 3.94 6.93 -17.25
CA ILE A 52 4.98 7.49 -16.39
C ILE A 52 5.19 6.61 -15.16
N LEU A 53 4.12 6.21 -14.47
CA LEU A 53 4.23 5.41 -13.27
C LEU A 53 4.71 3.98 -13.57
N VAL A 54 4.23 3.38 -14.66
CA VAL A 54 4.74 2.08 -15.10
C VAL A 54 6.23 2.17 -15.45
N ALA A 55 6.64 3.15 -16.26
CA ALA A 55 8.03 3.32 -16.69
C ALA A 55 8.96 3.55 -15.49
N LEU A 56 8.55 4.41 -14.54
CA LEU A 56 9.33 4.69 -13.33
C LEU A 56 9.68 3.41 -12.56
N MET A 57 8.74 2.48 -12.43
CA MET A 57 8.97 1.25 -11.67
C MET A 57 9.51 0.09 -12.51
N ALA A 58 9.11 0.01 -13.78
CA ALA A 58 9.58 -1.05 -14.69
C ALA A 58 11.07 -0.92 -15.00
N PHE A 59 11.58 0.31 -15.11
CA PHE A 59 12.98 0.56 -15.48
C PHE A 59 13.89 0.96 -14.32
N ARG A 60 13.42 0.82 -13.06
CA ARG A 60 14.29 1.02 -11.89
C ARG A 60 15.40 -0.03 -11.85
N TYR A 61 16.57 0.35 -11.38
CA TYR A 61 17.71 -0.54 -11.21
C TYR A 61 18.13 -0.58 -9.74
N ARG A 62 17.97 -1.73 -9.09
CA ARG A 62 18.41 -1.99 -7.72
C ARG A 62 17.91 -0.96 -6.70
N VAL A 63 16.64 -0.52 -6.83
CA VAL A 63 15.98 0.43 -5.93
C VAL A 63 14.85 -0.28 -5.16
N GLY A 64 14.78 -0.04 -3.86
CA GLY A 64 13.87 -0.71 -2.92
C GLY A 64 14.60 -1.75 -2.06
N GLY A 65 14.15 -1.96 -0.83
CA GLY A 65 14.77 -2.91 0.11
C GLY A 65 14.52 -4.36 -0.29
N ASP A 66 13.25 -4.78 -0.30
CA ASP A 66 12.90 -6.16 -0.69
C ASP A 66 13.15 -6.46 -2.18
N THR A 67 13.23 -5.44 -3.04
CA THR A 67 13.53 -5.62 -4.47
C THR A 67 14.83 -6.37 -4.69
N LEU A 68 15.89 -6.03 -3.93
CA LEU A 68 17.20 -6.68 -4.07
C LEU A 68 17.12 -8.17 -3.74
N ARG A 69 16.33 -8.52 -2.73
CA ARG A 69 16.09 -9.91 -2.35
C ARG A 69 15.36 -10.70 -3.44
N TYR A 70 14.31 -10.10 -4.01
CA TYR A 70 13.57 -10.73 -5.10
C TYR A 70 14.45 -10.89 -6.35
N MET A 71 15.28 -9.89 -6.64
CA MET A 71 16.23 -9.94 -7.75
C MET A 71 17.26 -11.05 -7.56
N ASP A 72 17.89 -11.13 -6.39
CA ASP A 72 18.86 -12.16 -6.06
C ASP A 72 18.23 -13.56 -6.16
N SER A 73 17.08 -13.76 -5.51
CA SER A 73 16.35 -15.04 -5.56
C SER A 73 15.92 -15.43 -6.97
N TYR A 74 15.58 -14.46 -7.83
CA TYR A 74 15.17 -14.72 -9.21
C TYR A 74 16.36 -15.06 -10.10
N GLU A 75 17.45 -14.30 -10.03
CA GLU A 75 18.62 -14.46 -10.91
C GLU A 75 19.45 -15.69 -10.57
N HIS A 76 19.42 -16.16 -9.31
CA HIS A 76 20.14 -17.34 -8.84
C HIS A 76 19.24 -18.58 -8.67
N MET A 77 18.09 -18.62 -9.37
CA MET A 77 17.21 -19.80 -9.35
C MET A 77 17.91 -21.03 -9.96
N TYR A 78 18.50 -21.86 -9.10
CA TYR A 78 19.00 -23.18 -9.45
C TYR A 78 17.86 -24.20 -9.38
N GLY A 79 17.32 -24.62 -10.53
CA GLY A 79 16.37 -25.73 -10.63
C GLY A 79 15.00 -25.48 -9.99
N ALA A 80 13.94 -25.70 -10.77
CA ALA A 80 12.57 -25.29 -10.45
C ALA A 80 11.93 -25.98 -9.23
N ILE A 81 12.54 -26.99 -8.66
CA ILE A 81 11.90 -27.86 -7.66
C ILE A 81 12.40 -27.58 -6.24
N ASP A 82 13.65 -27.16 -6.08
CA ASP A 82 14.24 -26.92 -4.75
C ASP A 82 13.79 -25.59 -4.10
N THR A 83 13.15 -24.71 -4.87
CA THR A 83 12.65 -23.41 -4.37
C THR A 83 11.32 -23.50 -3.63
N PHE A 84 10.77 -24.70 -3.41
CA PHE A 84 9.62 -24.89 -2.51
C PHE A 84 9.94 -24.49 -1.06
N ASP A 85 11.20 -24.40 -0.71
CA ASP A 85 11.67 -24.20 0.66
C ASP A 85 12.13 -22.77 0.98
N ILE A 86 11.80 -21.77 0.19
CA ILE A 86 12.04 -20.38 0.62
C ILE A 86 11.11 -20.08 1.82
N GLY A 87 11.49 -20.58 2.99
CA GLY A 87 10.82 -20.36 4.29
C GLY A 87 9.49 -21.06 4.47
N GLY A 88 9.29 -22.28 3.93
CA GLY A 88 8.12 -23.15 4.22
C GLY A 88 6.75 -22.56 3.83
N ARG A 89 6.69 -21.55 2.97
CA ARG A 89 5.46 -20.86 2.61
C ARG A 89 4.94 -21.36 1.27
N LEU A 90 3.80 -22.06 1.30
CA LEU A 90 3.04 -22.48 0.11
C LEU A 90 2.59 -21.24 -0.69
N GLN A 91 3.29 -20.91 -1.78
CA GLN A 91 2.93 -19.87 -2.74
C GLN A 91 3.14 -20.35 -4.18
N PRO A 92 2.39 -21.36 -4.61
CA PRO A 92 2.68 -22.09 -5.85
C PRO A 92 2.59 -21.23 -7.11
N LEU A 93 1.63 -20.29 -7.19
CA LEU A 93 1.54 -19.41 -8.36
C LEU A 93 2.67 -18.39 -8.43
N TRP A 94 3.19 -17.96 -7.29
CA TRP A 94 4.39 -17.13 -7.27
C TRP A 94 5.59 -17.87 -7.86
N LEU A 95 5.82 -19.11 -7.43
CA LEU A 95 6.91 -19.95 -7.94
C LEU A 95 6.75 -20.27 -9.43
N LEU A 96 5.54 -20.65 -9.85
CA LEU A 96 5.25 -20.91 -11.28
C LEU A 96 5.51 -19.68 -12.14
N LEU A 97 5.09 -18.49 -11.71
CA LEU A 97 5.33 -17.25 -12.45
C LEU A 97 6.83 -16.94 -12.57
N ASN A 98 7.58 -17.06 -11.47
CA ASN A 98 9.02 -16.84 -11.49
C ASN A 98 9.71 -17.84 -12.41
N ASN A 99 9.43 -19.13 -12.30
CA ASN A 99 10.01 -20.16 -13.15
C ASN A 99 9.68 -19.94 -14.64
N PHE A 100 8.43 -19.61 -14.94
CA PHE A 100 8.01 -19.32 -16.31
C PHE A 100 8.75 -18.11 -16.88
N LEU A 101 8.82 -17.00 -16.15
CA LEU A 101 9.50 -15.80 -16.63
C LEU A 101 11.04 -15.99 -16.69
N HIS A 102 11.61 -16.73 -15.74
CA HIS A 102 13.03 -17.04 -15.72
C HIS A 102 13.44 -17.92 -16.92
N SER A 103 12.58 -18.86 -17.35
CA SER A 103 12.83 -19.66 -18.56
C SER A 103 12.87 -18.83 -19.85
N ILE A 104 12.22 -17.66 -19.86
CA ILE A 104 12.28 -16.71 -20.97
C ILE A 104 13.50 -15.79 -20.85
N SER A 105 13.77 -15.29 -19.64
CA SER A 105 14.92 -14.43 -19.35
C SER A 105 15.39 -14.61 -17.92
N PRO A 106 16.67 -14.96 -17.68
CA PRO A 106 17.24 -15.04 -16.33
C PRO A 106 17.42 -13.66 -15.67
N LYS A 107 17.26 -12.56 -16.42
CA LYS A 107 17.38 -11.20 -15.88
C LYS A 107 16.08 -10.78 -15.22
N PHE A 108 16.17 -10.30 -13.98
CA PHE A 108 15.01 -9.81 -13.20
C PHE A 108 14.20 -8.72 -13.88
N LEU A 109 14.78 -7.97 -14.80
CA LEU A 109 14.11 -6.89 -15.54
C LEU A 109 12.81 -7.35 -16.20
N LEU A 110 12.78 -8.54 -16.83
CA LEU A 110 11.55 -9.07 -17.45
C LEU A 110 10.46 -9.26 -16.41
N PHE A 111 10.78 -9.91 -15.29
CA PHE A 111 9.86 -10.08 -14.18
C PHE A 111 9.34 -8.73 -13.67
N GLN A 112 10.23 -7.77 -13.46
CA GLN A 112 9.91 -6.44 -12.96
C GLN A 112 8.93 -5.70 -13.90
N ILE A 113 9.14 -5.75 -15.21
CA ILE A 113 8.25 -5.16 -16.22
C ILE A 113 6.87 -5.82 -16.15
N VAL A 114 6.80 -7.15 -16.15
CA VAL A 114 5.54 -7.91 -16.11
C VAL A 114 4.76 -7.60 -14.82
N HIS A 115 5.43 -7.63 -13.68
CA HIS A 115 4.83 -7.31 -12.38
C HIS A 115 4.23 -5.90 -12.38
N VAL A 116 5.05 -4.88 -12.69
CA VAL A 116 4.63 -3.47 -12.63
C VAL A 116 3.50 -3.18 -13.61
N LEU A 117 3.58 -3.73 -14.82
CA LEU A 117 2.55 -3.56 -15.84
C LEU A 117 1.23 -4.20 -15.40
N PHE A 118 1.26 -5.43 -14.89
CA PHE A 118 0.08 -6.14 -14.44
C PHE A 118 -0.63 -5.42 -13.28
N ILE A 119 0.08 -5.16 -12.18
CA ILE A 119 -0.55 -4.57 -11.00
C ILE A 119 -1.09 -3.16 -11.28
N ASN A 120 -0.31 -2.30 -11.97
CA ASN A 120 -0.77 -0.94 -12.27
C ASN A 120 -1.94 -0.94 -13.26
N THR A 121 -2.01 -1.88 -14.21
CA THR A 121 -3.18 -2.04 -15.09
C THR A 121 -4.44 -2.32 -14.28
N VAL A 122 -4.37 -3.23 -13.32
CA VAL A 122 -5.49 -3.55 -12.43
C VAL A 122 -5.85 -2.35 -11.54
N PHE A 123 -4.86 -1.70 -10.92
CA PHE A 123 -5.09 -0.58 -10.00
C PHE A 123 -5.70 0.64 -10.70
N PHE A 124 -5.17 1.02 -11.86
CA PHE A 124 -5.72 2.12 -12.65
C PHE A 124 -7.12 1.81 -13.20
N SER A 125 -7.39 0.56 -13.59
CA SER A 125 -8.73 0.11 -13.99
C SER A 125 -9.70 0.18 -12.83
N PHE A 126 -9.25 -0.19 -11.62
CA PHE A 126 -10.03 -0.09 -10.38
C PHE A 126 -10.36 1.37 -10.05
N PHE A 127 -9.38 2.27 -10.06
CA PHE A 127 -9.62 3.70 -9.82
C PHE A 127 -10.57 4.28 -10.85
N LYS A 128 -10.36 3.99 -12.14
CA LYS A 128 -11.24 4.46 -13.22
C LYS A 128 -12.70 4.02 -13.01
N LYS A 129 -12.91 2.82 -12.47
CA LYS A 129 -14.25 2.27 -12.26
C LYS A 129 -14.95 2.77 -11.01
N TYR A 130 -14.21 2.97 -9.92
CA TYR A 130 -14.78 3.17 -8.60
C TYR A 130 -14.51 4.55 -7.99
N SER A 131 -13.56 5.32 -8.50
CA SER A 131 -13.28 6.66 -7.97
C SER A 131 -14.11 7.73 -8.69
N LYS A 132 -14.77 8.59 -7.91
CA LYS A 132 -15.44 9.78 -8.41
C LYS A 132 -14.43 10.85 -8.84
N TYR A 133 -13.36 11.02 -8.06
CA TYR A 133 -12.21 11.84 -8.37
C TYR A 133 -11.04 10.96 -8.77
N LEU A 134 -10.89 10.75 -10.09
CA LEU A 134 -9.94 9.79 -10.65
C LEU A 134 -8.49 10.21 -10.43
N PHE A 135 -8.16 11.47 -10.70
CA PHE A 135 -6.78 11.96 -10.57
C PHE A 135 -6.36 12.16 -9.11
N VAL A 136 -7.32 12.48 -8.23
CA VAL A 136 -7.11 12.45 -6.79
C VAL A 136 -6.74 11.04 -6.34
N ALA A 137 -7.46 10.01 -6.80
CA ALA A 137 -7.15 8.63 -6.46
C ALA A 137 -5.74 8.22 -6.97
N ILE A 138 -5.36 8.61 -8.21
CA ILE A 138 -4.02 8.33 -8.75
C ILE A 138 -2.95 9.07 -7.95
N PHE A 139 -3.19 10.33 -7.57
CA PHE A 139 -2.26 11.09 -6.75
C PHE A 139 -2.09 10.47 -5.35
N LEU A 140 -3.20 10.11 -4.68
CA LEU A 140 -3.16 9.43 -3.38
C LEU A 140 -2.49 8.06 -3.47
N TYR A 141 -2.74 7.32 -4.55
CA TYR A 141 -2.02 6.08 -4.82
C TYR A 141 -0.52 6.31 -4.88
N TYR A 142 -0.08 7.32 -5.66
CA TYR A 142 1.33 7.64 -5.83
C TYR A 142 2.03 7.97 -4.51
N ILE A 143 1.43 8.82 -3.68
CA ILE A 143 2.05 9.25 -2.43
C ILE A 143 1.95 8.24 -1.29
N TYR A 144 1.02 7.26 -1.37
CA TYR A 144 0.75 6.37 -0.25
C TYR A 144 1.23 4.94 -0.50
N PRO A 145 0.57 4.06 -1.31
CA PRO A 145 0.98 2.68 -1.42
C PRO A 145 1.85 2.35 -2.66
N TYR A 146 2.06 3.29 -3.58
CA TYR A 146 2.70 3.02 -4.86
C TYR A 146 4.08 2.39 -4.75
N PHE A 147 4.95 3.00 -3.94
CA PHE A 147 6.32 2.51 -3.75
C PHE A 147 6.34 1.13 -3.09
N ILE A 148 5.50 0.94 -2.07
CA ILE A 148 5.41 -0.33 -1.36
C ILE A 148 4.98 -1.45 -2.30
N PHE A 149 3.90 -1.25 -3.07
CA PHE A 149 3.34 -2.30 -3.92
C PHE A 149 4.21 -2.62 -5.12
N ASN A 150 4.98 -1.65 -5.59
CA ASN A 150 5.84 -1.84 -6.75
C ASN A 150 7.27 -2.28 -6.38
N MET A 151 7.73 -2.09 -5.13
CA MET A 151 9.12 -2.36 -4.74
C MET A 151 9.27 -3.34 -3.58
N GLU A 152 8.37 -3.32 -2.59
CA GLU A 152 8.58 -4.06 -1.33
C GLU A 152 7.73 -5.33 -1.25
N VAL A 153 6.42 -5.21 -1.37
CA VAL A 153 5.50 -6.34 -1.17
C VAL A 153 5.06 -6.96 -2.50
N ILE A 154 6.01 -7.34 -3.35
CA ILE A 154 5.76 -7.76 -4.74
C ILE A 154 4.79 -8.95 -4.82
N ARG A 155 4.96 -9.99 -4.01
CA ARG A 155 4.06 -11.16 -3.96
C ARG A 155 2.65 -10.79 -3.51
N GLU A 156 2.58 -9.97 -2.47
CA GLU A 156 1.32 -9.51 -1.91
C GLU A 156 0.57 -8.59 -2.88
N SER A 157 1.27 -7.78 -3.68
CA SER A 157 0.64 -6.90 -4.67
C SER A 157 -0.06 -7.66 -5.80
N PHE A 158 0.42 -8.83 -6.20
CA PHE A 158 -0.33 -9.74 -7.08
C PHE A 158 -1.64 -10.20 -6.43
N ALA A 159 -1.58 -10.63 -5.17
CA ALA A 159 -2.76 -11.05 -4.43
C ALA A 159 -3.77 -9.90 -4.28
N ILE A 160 -3.30 -8.68 -4.00
CA ILE A 160 -4.12 -7.47 -3.95
C ILE A 160 -4.77 -7.20 -5.32
N ALA A 161 -4.04 -7.33 -6.42
CA ALA A 161 -4.59 -7.14 -7.75
C ALA A 161 -5.74 -8.13 -8.04
N PHE A 162 -5.59 -9.42 -7.71
CA PHE A 162 -6.66 -10.41 -7.86
C PHE A 162 -7.85 -10.12 -6.94
N PHE A 163 -7.61 -9.64 -5.72
CA PHE A 163 -8.70 -9.17 -4.85
C PHE A 163 -9.48 -8.02 -5.50
N LEU A 164 -8.81 -7.01 -6.05
CA LEU A 164 -9.50 -5.90 -6.70
C LEU A 164 -10.31 -6.35 -7.93
N LEU A 165 -9.81 -7.32 -8.70
CA LEU A 165 -10.56 -7.94 -9.80
C LEU A 165 -11.81 -8.67 -9.30
N SER A 166 -11.77 -9.25 -8.10
CA SER A 166 -12.90 -9.98 -7.50
C SER A 166 -14.05 -9.07 -7.07
N ILE A 167 -13.80 -7.77 -6.83
CA ILE A 167 -14.80 -6.85 -6.26
C ILE A 167 -16.04 -6.75 -7.14
N ASP A 168 -15.89 -6.73 -8.47
CA ASP A 168 -17.05 -6.69 -9.37
C ASP A 168 -17.93 -7.93 -9.25
N ALA A 169 -17.31 -9.11 -9.12
CA ALA A 169 -18.01 -10.35 -8.90
C ALA A 169 -18.73 -10.36 -7.54
N CYS A 170 -18.08 -9.83 -6.50
CA CYS A 170 -18.66 -9.67 -5.17
C CYS A 170 -19.90 -8.76 -5.20
N LEU A 171 -19.80 -7.59 -5.83
CA LEU A 171 -20.89 -6.63 -5.96
C LEU A 171 -22.09 -7.18 -6.74
N ARG A 172 -21.83 -8.07 -7.71
CA ARG A 172 -22.87 -8.77 -8.51
C ARG A 172 -23.33 -10.08 -7.88
N LYS A 173 -22.88 -10.41 -6.67
CA LYS A 173 -23.18 -11.66 -5.95
C LYS A 173 -22.80 -12.92 -6.74
N ARG A 174 -21.79 -12.84 -7.59
CA ARG A 174 -21.24 -14.00 -8.33
C ARG A 174 -20.17 -14.67 -7.48
N TRP A 175 -20.60 -15.37 -6.44
CA TRP A 175 -19.74 -15.88 -5.38
C TRP A 175 -18.68 -16.85 -5.86
N LEU A 176 -19.00 -17.74 -6.79
CA LEU A 176 -18.03 -18.68 -7.35
C LEU A 176 -16.86 -17.94 -8.00
N ILE A 177 -17.13 -16.90 -8.80
CA ILE A 177 -16.10 -16.10 -9.46
C ILE A 177 -15.31 -15.32 -8.43
N TYR A 178 -15.98 -14.77 -7.41
CA TYR A 178 -15.31 -14.09 -6.31
C TYR A 178 -14.29 -15.01 -5.63
N TYR A 179 -14.75 -16.19 -5.17
CA TYR A 179 -13.88 -17.12 -4.45
C TYR A 179 -12.77 -17.71 -5.33
N LEU A 180 -13.00 -17.85 -6.64
CA LEU A 180 -11.94 -18.23 -7.58
C LEU A 180 -10.82 -17.19 -7.60
N TYR A 181 -11.15 -15.88 -7.66
CA TYR A 181 -10.14 -14.81 -7.58
C TYR A 181 -9.43 -14.82 -6.22
N ILE A 182 -10.15 -15.04 -5.12
CA ILE A 182 -9.52 -15.13 -3.79
C ILE A 182 -8.62 -16.35 -3.67
N ALA A 183 -8.99 -17.49 -4.26
CA ALA A 183 -8.12 -18.68 -4.31
C ALA A 183 -6.83 -18.37 -5.09
N ILE A 184 -6.92 -17.70 -6.25
CA ILE A 184 -5.74 -17.26 -7.01
C ILE A 184 -4.89 -16.29 -6.17
N ALA A 185 -5.51 -15.33 -5.50
CA ALA A 185 -4.82 -14.39 -4.62
C ALA A 185 -4.08 -15.12 -3.49
N PHE A 186 -4.72 -16.12 -2.87
CA PHE A 186 -4.13 -16.97 -1.84
C PHE A 186 -2.91 -17.75 -2.34
N LEU A 187 -2.96 -18.27 -3.56
CA LEU A 187 -1.84 -19.00 -4.17
C LEU A 187 -0.64 -18.08 -4.51
N PHE A 188 -0.82 -16.76 -4.57
CA PHE A 188 0.27 -15.77 -4.60
C PHE A 188 0.73 -15.36 -3.21
N HIS A 189 -0.20 -15.20 -2.27
CA HIS A 189 0.12 -14.75 -0.90
C HIS A 189 -0.94 -15.23 0.09
N ALA A 190 -0.51 -16.06 1.05
CA ALA A 190 -1.41 -16.73 2.00
C ALA A 190 -2.29 -15.75 2.82
N GLY A 191 -1.81 -14.52 3.06
CA GLY A 191 -2.59 -13.49 3.73
C GLY A 191 -3.92 -13.16 3.07
N ALA A 192 -4.13 -13.48 1.78
CA ALA A 192 -5.40 -13.25 1.11
C ALA A 192 -6.57 -14.08 1.64
N ILE A 193 -6.31 -15.12 2.45
CA ILE A 193 -7.35 -15.99 3.01
C ILE A 193 -8.41 -15.23 3.82
N PHE A 194 -8.02 -14.15 4.52
CA PHE A 194 -8.96 -13.37 5.32
C PHE A 194 -10.03 -12.67 4.48
N LEU A 195 -9.81 -12.50 3.17
CA LEU A 195 -10.76 -11.86 2.26
C LEU A 195 -12.00 -12.74 1.99
N ILE A 196 -11.98 -14.02 2.40
CA ILE A 196 -13.15 -14.90 2.35
C ILE A 196 -14.36 -14.30 3.09
N ILE A 197 -14.11 -13.48 4.11
CA ILE A 197 -15.16 -12.84 4.91
C ILE A 197 -15.89 -11.69 4.17
N VAL A 198 -15.28 -11.08 3.15
CA VAL A 198 -15.78 -9.86 2.50
C VAL A 198 -17.24 -9.98 1.99
N PRO A 199 -17.69 -11.08 1.37
CA PRO A 199 -19.07 -11.22 0.91
C PRO A 199 -20.13 -11.08 2.01
N PHE A 200 -19.80 -11.45 3.24
CA PHE A 200 -20.74 -11.36 4.38
C PHE A 200 -20.98 -9.92 4.83
N LEU A 201 -20.04 -9.02 4.52
CA LEU A 201 -20.13 -7.60 4.91
C LEU A 201 -21.17 -6.84 4.10
N PHE A 202 -21.48 -7.27 2.87
CA PHE A 202 -22.42 -6.57 1.98
C PHE A 202 -23.89 -6.60 2.45
N ASN A 203 -24.22 -7.48 3.37
CA ASN A 203 -25.55 -7.54 3.97
C ASN A 203 -25.71 -6.62 5.19
N TRP A 204 -24.63 -5.96 5.62
CA TRP A 204 -24.63 -5.14 6.85
C TRP A 204 -25.09 -3.72 6.57
N LYS A 205 -26.16 -3.28 7.26
CA LYS A 205 -26.60 -1.88 7.25
C LYS A 205 -25.76 -1.06 8.21
N ILE A 206 -24.88 -0.25 7.66
CA ILE A 206 -23.94 0.56 8.44
C ILE A 206 -24.58 1.89 8.80
N ARG A 207 -24.60 2.23 10.10
CA ARG A 207 -25.10 3.49 10.66
C ARG A 207 -23.93 4.31 11.20
N PRO A 208 -24.03 5.66 11.25
CA PRO A 208 -22.97 6.49 11.84
C PRO A 208 -22.58 6.07 13.26
N LEU A 209 -23.56 5.64 14.07
CA LEU A 209 -23.33 5.14 15.42
C LEU A 209 -22.43 3.90 15.45
N SER A 210 -22.52 3.03 14.44
CA SER A 210 -21.67 1.83 14.34
C SER A 210 -20.19 2.16 14.32
N ILE A 211 -19.81 3.33 13.75
CA ILE A 211 -18.41 3.78 13.71
C ILE A 211 -17.88 4.02 15.11
N PHE A 212 -18.65 4.77 15.91
CA PHE A 212 -18.25 5.07 17.30
C PHE A 212 -18.21 3.81 18.16
N VAL A 213 -19.17 2.90 17.98
CA VAL A 213 -19.20 1.61 18.70
C VAL A 213 -17.99 0.77 18.34
N VAL A 214 -17.66 0.64 17.06
CA VAL A 214 -16.50 -0.17 16.61
C VAL A 214 -15.19 0.48 17.06
N CYS A 215 -15.05 1.80 16.93
CA CYS A 215 -13.86 2.52 17.40
C CYS A 215 -13.73 2.43 18.93
N GLY A 216 -14.83 2.66 19.68
CA GLY A 216 -14.82 2.56 21.13
C GLY A 216 -14.50 1.16 21.65
N ALA A 217 -15.10 0.14 21.05
CA ALA A 217 -14.79 -1.26 21.36
C ALA A 217 -13.32 -1.58 21.04
N GLY A 218 -12.79 -1.12 19.89
CA GLY A 218 -11.40 -1.30 19.53
C GLY A 218 -10.43 -0.65 20.50
N VAL A 219 -10.72 0.58 20.93
CA VAL A 219 -9.90 1.27 21.95
C VAL A 219 -10.00 0.57 23.31
N ALA A 220 -11.20 0.11 23.71
CA ALA A 220 -11.38 -0.64 24.96
C ALA A 220 -10.60 -1.97 24.95
N VAL A 221 -10.66 -2.70 23.84
CA VAL A 221 -9.89 -3.95 23.67
C VAL A 221 -8.39 -3.65 23.70
N LEU A 222 -7.93 -2.60 23.00
CA LEU A 222 -6.52 -2.20 23.05
C LEU A 222 -6.08 -1.85 24.48
N TYR A 223 -6.89 -1.06 25.19
CA TYR A 223 -6.62 -0.71 26.60
C TYR A 223 -6.55 -1.95 27.50
N PHE A 224 -7.47 -2.89 27.33
CA PHE A 224 -7.47 -4.16 28.04
C PHE A 224 -6.19 -4.96 27.77
N PHE A 225 -5.78 -5.10 26.50
CA PHE A 225 -4.57 -5.82 26.12
C PHE A 225 -3.30 -5.17 26.67
N LEU A 226 -3.23 -3.83 26.72
CA LEU A 226 -2.05 -3.12 27.26
C LEU A 226 -1.91 -3.24 28.78
N ASN A 227 -3.03 -3.43 29.49
CA ASN A 227 -3.04 -3.40 30.97
C ASN A 227 -3.19 -4.78 31.63
N THR A 228 -3.39 -5.85 30.86
CA THR A 228 -3.58 -7.19 31.43
C THR A 228 -2.41 -8.12 31.11
N SER A 229 -2.22 -9.14 31.94
CA SER A 229 -1.28 -10.25 31.73
C SER A 229 -1.58 -11.05 30.46
N PHE A 230 -2.67 -10.74 29.78
CA PHE A 230 -3.07 -11.38 28.52
C PHE A 230 -2.00 -11.22 27.42
N ALA A 231 -1.24 -10.13 27.45
CA ALA A 231 -0.06 -9.96 26.61
C ALA A 231 0.96 -11.11 26.77
N ASN A 232 1.10 -11.64 27.99
CA ASN A 232 1.99 -12.78 28.25
C ASN A 232 1.43 -14.10 27.71
N THR A 233 0.11 -14.30 27.76
CA THR A 233 -0.55 -15.49 27.17
C THR A 233 -0.48 -15.45 25.63
N TYR A 234 -0.55 -14.26 25.06
CA TYR A 234 -0.38 -14.07 23.61
C TYR A 234 1.06 -14.35 23.17
N MET A 235 2.06 -14.01 24.01
CA MET A 235 3.45 -14.41 23.78
C MET A 235 3.64 -15.92 23.75
N PHE A 236 2.84 -16.68 24.50
CA PHE A 236 2.88 -18.15 24.47
C PHE A 236 2.42 -18.72 23.12
N LEU A 237 1.40 -18.14 22.48
CA LEU A 237 0.96 -18.54 21.12
C LEU A 237 2.01 -18.22 20.05
N ASN A 238 2.91 -17.28 20.30
CA ASN A 238 3.98 -16.89 19.39
C ASN A 238 5.23 -17.79 19.46
N ASN A 239 5.32 -18.67 20.45
CA ASN A 239 6.37 -19.69 20.48
C ASN A 239 6.20 -20.78 19.43
N ILE A 240 5.09 -20.74 18.66
CA ILE A 240 4.81 -21.70 17.60
C ILE A 240 5.51 -21.32 16.27
N GLU A 241 5.95 -20.07 16.08
CA GLU A 241 6.75 -19.66 14.91
C GLU A 241 7.95 -18.81 15.30
N GLU A 242 9.17 -19.31 15.08
CA GLU A 242 10.42 -18.57 15.33
C GLU A 242 10.50 -17.21 14.60
N GLN A 243 9.81 -17.08 13.48
CA GLN A 243 9.74 -15.83 12.73
C GLN A 243 8.85 -14.75 13.39
N GLY A 244 7.98 -15.13 14.32
CA GLY A 244 7.19 -14.18 15.12
C GLY A 244 8.03 -13.41 16.16
N ARG A 245 9.14 -13.98 16.63
CA ARG A 245 9.95 -13.39 17.71
C ARG A 245 10.56 -12.02 17.35
N ALA A 246 11.00 -11.83 16.12
CA ALA A 246 11.58 -10.56 15.67
C ALA A 246 10.55 -9.39 15.67
N TYR A 247 9.25 -9.69 15.53
CA TYR A 247 8.19 -8.67 15.55
C TYR A 247 7.62 -8.39 16.94
N ILE A 248 7.84 -9.29 17.91
CA ILE A 248 7.28 -9.21 19.26
C ILE A 248 8.20 -8.48 20.24
N SER A 249 9.51 -8.47 19.98
CA SER A 249 10.51 -7.78 20.81
C SER A 249 10.37 -6.24 20.76
N ILE A 250 9.55 -5.71 19.86
CA ILE A 250 9.19 -4.30 19.88
C ILE A 250 8.13 -4.11 20.96
N LYS A 251 8.56 -3.99 22.22
CA LYS A 251 7.78 -3.35 23.29
C LYS A 251 7.48 -1.93 22.82
N SER A 252 6.33 -1.77 22.17
CA SER A 252 5.88 -0.45 21.77
C SER A 252 5.54 0.31 23.04
N ASN A 253 6.34 1.28 23.38
CA ASN A 253 5.96 2.32 24.32
C ASN A 253 4.61 2.90 23.89
N ILE A 254 3.80 3.42 24.81
CA ILE A 254 2.52 4.12 24.52
C ILE A 254 2.69 5.08 23.33
N ASN A 255 3.83 5.76 23.23
CA ASN A 255 4.18 6.63 22.10
C ASN A 255 4.17 5.92 20.73
N GLY A 256 4.48 4.63 20.67
CA GLY A 256 4.44 3.83 19.44
C GLY A 256 3.02 3.56 18.92
N TYR A 257 1.99 3.69 19.76
CA TYR A 257 0.58 3.53 19.36
C TYR A 257 -0.10 4.83 18.94
N ILE A 258 0.46 6.00 19.26
CA ILE A 258 -0.15 7.31 18.94
C ILE A 258 -0.30 7.47 17.42
N ALA A 259 0.75 7.25 16.65
CA ALA A 259 0.70 7.37 15.20
C ALA A 259 -0.27 6.35 14.55
N PRO A 260 -0.25 5.05 14.88
CA PRO A 260 -1.29 4.11 14.42
C PRO A 260 -2.71 4.51 14.81
N LEU A 261 -2.95 4.97 16.03
CA LEU A 261 -4.27 5.45 16.45
C LEU A 261 -4.74 6.63 15.61
N LEU A 262 -3.88 7.62 15.41
CA LEU A 262 -4.24 8.82 14.62
C LEU A 262 -4.46 8.49 13.15
N PHE A 263 -3.53 7.78 12.52
CA PHE A 263 -3.53 7.61 11.07
C PHE A 263 -4.27 6.36 10.59
N ARG A 264 -4.37 5.29 11.38
CA ARG A 264 -5.04 4.07 10.98
C ARG A 264 -6.47 3.95 11.51
N ILE A 265 -6.80 4.59 12.63
CA ILE A 265 -8.16 4.51 13.21
C ILE A 265 -8.87 5.84 13.07
N LEU A 266 -8.33 6.90 13.69
CA LEU A 266 -9.04 8.18 13.78
C LEU A 266 -9.24 8.81 12.42
N PHE A 267 -8.22 8.84 11.59
CA PHE A 267 -8.30 9.42 10.25
C PHE A 267 -9.32 8.70 9.35
N PRO A 268 -9.26 7.36 9.12
CA PRO A 268 -10.29 6.67 8.34
C PRO A 268 -11.69 6.80 8.95
N ALA A 269 -11.82 6.81 10.28
CA ALA A 269 -13.10 6.99 10.95
C ALA A 269 -13.71 8.37 10.67
N ILE A 270 -12.92 9.43 10.74
CA ILE A 270 -13.37 10.81 10.43
C ILE A 270 -13.78 10.90 8.96
N ILE A 271 -12.96 10.41 8.05
CA ILE A 271 -13.26 10.42 6.61
C ILE A 271 -14.55 9.65 6.33
N TYR A 272 -14.69 8.46 6.91
CA TYR A 272 -15.87 7.65 6.75
C TYR A 272 -17.14 8.32 7.34
N TYR A 273 -17.02 8.90 8.54
CA TYR A 273 -18.13 9.64 9.19
C TYR A 273 -18.61 10.82 8.34
N ILE A 274 -17.66 11.65 7.85
CA ILE A 274 -17.97 12.75 6.95
C ILE A 274 -18.65 12.22 5.69
N GLY A 275 -18.11 11.16 5.11
CA GLY A 275 -18.66 10.52 3.92
C GLY A 275 -20.10 10.06 4.11
N ILE A 276 -20.42 9.37 5.22
CA ILE A 276 -21.79 8.91 5.52
C ILE A 276 -22.75 10.09 5.66
N LYS A 277 -22.35 11.14 6.37
CA LYS A 277 -23.17 12.37 6.51
C LYS A 277 -23.44 13.03 5.15
N ARG A 278 -22.60 12.78 4.16
CA ARG A 278 -22.69 13.32 2.80
C ARG A 278 -23.21 12.33 1.76
N GLY A 279 -23.72 11.16 2.18
CA GLY A 279 -24.38 10.19 1.30
C GLY A 279 -23.47 9.07 0.78
N LEU A 280 -22.31 8.83 1.38
CA LEU A 280 -21.41 7.71 1.04
C LEU A 280 -22.10 6.34 1.15
N ASN A 281 -23.13 6.23 1.99
CA ASN A 281 -23.94 5.01 2.13
C ASN A 281 -24.65 4.58 0.83
N LYS A 282 -24.75 5.46 -0.17
CA LYS A 282 -25.23 5.16 -1.52
C LYS A 282 -24.14 4.60 -2.43
N ASP A 283 -22.89 4.65 -2.03
CA ASP A 283 -21.78 4.08 -2.79
C ASP A 283 -21.81 2.55 -2.68
N LYS A 284 -21.57 1.87 -3.81
CA LYS A 284 -21.55 0.40 -3.87
C LYS A 284 -20.46 -0.22 -3.01
N LEU A 285 -19.37 0.53 -2.75
CA LEU A 285 -18.24 0.10 -1.92
C LEU A 285 -18.41 0.45 -0.44
N ALA A 286 -19.52 1.09 -0.03
CA ALA A 286 -19.72 1.52 1.36
C ALA A 286 -19.48 0.42 2.40
N PRO A 287 -19.91 -0.85 2.21
CA PRO A 287 -19.60 -1.94 3.13
C PRO A 287 -18.11 -2.24 3.25
N LEU A 288 -17.36 -2.15 2.14
CA LEU A 288 -15.91 -2.36 2.14
C LEU A 288 -15.18 -1.22 2.88
N PHE A 289 -15.69 -0.01 2.81
CA PHE A 289 -15.10 1.11 3.55
C PHE A 289 -15.24 0.92 5.07
N PHE A 290 -16.35 0.32 5.53
CA PHE A 290 -16.48 -0.05 6.93
C PHE A 290 -15.49 -1.18 7.33
N PHE A 291 -15.24 -2.11 6.42
CA PHE A 291 -14.25 -3.16 6.63
C PHE A 291 -12.83 -2.58 6.80
N ILE A 292 -12.48 -1.51 6.07
CA ILE A 292 -11.20 -0.81 6.26
C ILE A 292 -11.03 -0.41 7.73
N LEU A 293 -12.04 0.22 8.31
CA LEU A 293 -11.99 0.67 9.71
C LEU A 293 -11.83 -0.52 10.67
N SER A 294 -12.58 -1.60 10.46
CA SER A 294 -12.51 -2.80 11.30
C SER A 294 -11.12 -3.45 11.26
N VAL A 295 -10.53 -3.58 10.08
CA VAL A 295 -9.19 -4.15 9.91
C VAL A 295 -8.12 -3.18 10.43
N SER A 296 -8.30 -1.87 10.28
CA SER A 296 -7.42 -0.86 10.87
C SER A 296 -7.32 -0.98 12.38
N ILE A 297 -8.45 -1.18 13.06
CA ILE A 297 -8.50 -1.40 14.50
C ILE A 297 -7.80 -2.71 14.85
N LEU A 298 -8.15 -3.80 14.16
CA LEU A 298 -7.55 -5.11 14.38
C LEU A 298 -6.02 -5.07 14.24
N THR A 299 -5.51 -4.44 13.19
CA THR A 299 -4.07 -4.35 12.92
C THR A 299 -3.33 -3.34 13.81
N THR A 300 -4.06 -2.49 14.52
CA THR A 300 -3.48 -1.62 15.56
C THR A 300 -3.36 -2.37 16.88
N ILE A 301 -4.37 -3.18 17.23
CA ILE A 301 -4.35 -4.05 18.42
C ILE A 301 -3.30 -5.16 18.24
N PHE A 302 -3.26 -5.77 17.08
CA PHE A 302 -2.34 -6.85 16.72
C PHE A 302 -1.39 -6.40 15.61
N PRO A 303 -0.26 -5.74 15.96
CA PRO A 303 0.68 -5.19 14.94
C PRO A 303 1.21 -6.24 13.97
N GLN A 304 1.28 -7.51 14.36
CA GLN A 304 1.71 -8.63 13.51
C GLN A 304 0.81 -8.82 12.29
N LEU A 305 -0.46 -8.42 12.40
CA LEU A 305 -1.44 -8.49 11.33
C LEU A 305 -1.42 -7.27 10.40
N TYR A 306 -0.45 -6.34 10.54
CA TYR A 306 -0.40 -5.09 9.79
C TYR A 306 -0.47 -5.29 8.26
N ARG A 307 0.03 -6.43 7.76
CA ARG A 307 0.00 -6.78 6.33
C ARG A 307 -1.41 -6.96 5.81
N LEU A 308 -2.39 -7.36 6.64
CA LEU A 308 -3.78 -7.47 6.20
C LEU A 308 -4.33 -6.11 5.74
N PHE A 309 -3.83 -5.02 6.30
CA PHE A 309 -4.24 -3.68 5.89
C PHE A 309 -3.78 -3.31 4.48
N ASN A 310 -2.70 -3.91 3.96
CA ASN A 310 -2.22 -3.65 2.61
C ASN A 310 -3.29 -3.97 1.54
N TYR A 311 -4.09 -5.02 1.74
CA TYR A 311 -5.19 -5.38 0.84
C TYR A 311 -6.26 -4.30 0.73
N LEU A 312 -6.40 -3.47 1.75
CA LEU A 312 -7.44 -2.46 1.85
C LEU A 312 -6.96 -1.04 1.49
N ARG A 313 -5.66 -0.83 1.35
CA ARG A 313 -5.09 0.51 1.07
C ARG A 313 -5.64 1.16 -0.20
N LEU A 314 -5.88 0.38 -1.25
CA LEU A 314 -6.44 0.92 -2.50
C LEU A 314 -7.93 1.24 -2.38
N LEU A 315 -8.65 0.51 -1.53
CA LEU A 315 -10.02 0.86 -1.13
C LEU A 315 -10.04 2.16 -0.31
N GLU A 316 -9.08 2.35 0.60
CA GLU A 316 -8.93 3.60 1.36
C GLU A 316 -8.64 4.79 0.45
N VAL A 317 -7.79 4.63 -0.57
CA VAL A 317 -7.54 5.64 -1.59
C VAL A 317 -8.85 6.04 -2.30
N VAL A 318 -9.65 5.06 -2.72
CA VAL A 318 -10.95 5.31 -3.36
C VAL A 318 -11.94 5.96 -2.40
N LEU A 319 -11.98 5.52 -1.14
CA LEU A 319 -12.78 6.14 -0.09
C LEU A 319 -12.45 7.63 0.04
N CYS A 320 -11.18 7.98 0.20
CA CYS A 320 -10.76 9.38 0.31
C CYS A 320 -11.17 10.19 -0.92
N ALA A 321 -10.90 9.67 -2.12
CA ALA A 321 -11.27 10.36 -3.36
C ALA A 321 -12.80 10.57 -3.50
N ASN A 322 -13.61 9.57 -3.11
CA ASN A 322 -15.07 9.66 -3.17
C ASN A 322 -15.63 10.60 -2.10
N VAL A 323 -15.06 10.61 -0.89
CA VAL A 323 -15.48 11.55 0.17
C VAL A 323 -15.14 12.99 -0.21
N LEU A 324 -13.96 13.24 -0.79
CA LEU A 324 -13.61 14.56 -1.30
C LEU A 324 -14.59 15.05 -2.37
N TYR A 325 -14.99 14.15 -3.29
CA TYR A 325 -16.03 14.44 -4.27
C TYR A 325 -17.35 14.83 -3.59
N LEU A 326 -17.79 14.03 -2.59
CA LEU A 326 -19.04 14.30 -1.87
C LEU A 326 -18.99 15.62 -1.11
N ILE A 327 -17.87 15.98 -0.48
CA ILE A 327 -17.69 17.26 0.22
C ILE A 327 -17.91 18.43 -0.75
N GLN A 328 -17.40 18.32 -1.97
CA GLN A 328 -17.50 19.41 -2.94
C GLN A 328 -18.87 19.50 -3.62
N HIS A 329 -19.57 18.36 -3.81
CA HIS A 329 -20.79 18.31 -4.65
C HIS A 329 -22.08 18.14 -3.84
N THR A 330 -22.00 17.89 -2.53
CA THR A 330 -23.24 17.77 -1.74
C THR A 330 -23.74 19.14 -1.31
N GLU A 331 -24.81 19.59 -1.92
CA GLU A 331 -25.54 20.80 -1.53
C GLU A 331 -26.33 20.55 -0.24
N SER A 332 -25.69 20.75 0.89
CA SER A 332 -26.44 20.96 2.13
C SER A 332 -26.32 22.43 2.52
N PRO A 333 -27.42 23.21 2.55
CA PRO A 333 -27.37 24.63 2.92
C PRO A 333 -26.75 24.88 4.30
N ARG A 334 -26.86 23.91 5.21
CA ARG A 334 -26.29 23.96 6.57
C ARG A 334 -24.76 23.77 6.63
N TYR A 335 -24.13 23.24 5.58
CA TYR A 335 -22.73 22.87 5.57
C TYR A 335 -21.98 23.40 4.35
N ARG A 336 -22.52 24.44 3.68
CA ARG A 336 -21.75 25.22 2.70
C ARG A 336 -20.65 25.95 3.44
N VAL A 337 -19.52 25.27 3.57
CA VAL A 337 -18.29 25.92 3.99
C VAL A 337 -17.84 26.78 2.82
N ALA A 338 -17.64 28.07 3.04
CA ALA A 338 -17.24 29.04 2.02
C ALA A 338 -15.94 28.64 1.30
N PHE A 339 -15.13 27.74 1.90
CA PHE A 339 -13.91 27.18 1.35
C PHE A 339 -13.83 25.67 1.65
N PRO A 340 -14.56 24.79 0.92
CA PRO A 340 -14.47 23.35 1.14
C PRO A 340 -13.03 22.81 0.99
N ASN A 341 -12.20 23.49 0.21
CA ASN A 341 -10.79 23.13 0.01
C ASN A 341 -9.92 23.38 1.26
N LEU A 342 -10.33 24.26 2.17
CA LEU A 342 -9.52 24.62 3.34
C LEU A 342 -9.44 23.48 4.39
N TYR A 343 -10.49 22.64 4.50
CA TYR A 343 -10.48 21.48 5.41
C TYR A 343 -9.83 20.25 4.81
N ILE A 344 -9.84 20.14 3.49
CA ILE A 344 -9.25 19.01 2.76
C ILE A 344 -7.74 19.13 2.70
N LEU A 345 -7.24 20.36 2.52
CA LEU A 345 -5.82 20.63 2.41
C LEU A 345 -5.03 20.15 3.64
N PRO A 346 -5.42 20.45 4.91
CA PRO A 346 -4.72 19.91 6.07
C PRO A 346 -4.73 18.37 6.13
N ILE A 347 -5.84 17.74 5.75
CA ILE A 347 -5.99 16.29 5.74
C ILE A 347 -5.04 15.67 4.70
N LEU A 348 -5.04 16.20 3.48
CA LEU A 348 -4.11 15.80 2.42
C LEU A 348 -2.65 16.06 2.83
N LEU A 349 -2.36 17.21 3.41
CA LEU A 349 -1.02 17.56 3.90
C LEU A 349 -0.57 16.63 5.03
N LEU A 350 -1.45 16.23 5.94
CA LEU A 350 -1.14 15.26 6.99
C LEU A 350 -0.85 13.87 6.40
N ILE A 351 -1.64 13.41 5.42
CA ILE A 351 -1.37 12.14 4.73
C ILE A 351 -0.02 12.23 4.02
N ILE A 352 0.20 13.30 3.24
CA ILE A 352 1.43 13.53 2.49
C ILE A 352 2.61 13.61 3.45
N ALA A 353 2.52 14.43 4.50
CA ALA A 353 3.60 14.61 5.46
C ALA A 353 3.96 13.30 6.16
N ASN A 354 2.96 12.55 6.65
CA ASN A 354 3.21 11.27 7.29
C ASN A 354 3.87 10.26 6.34
N GLN A 355 3.45 10.22 5.07
CA GLN A 355 4.00 9.28 4.10
C GLN A 355 5.37 9.74 3.58
N VAL A 356 5.54 11.02 3.30
CA VAL A 356 6.83 11.58 2.87
C VAL A 356 7.87 11.41 3.97
N VAL A 357 7.53 11.75 5.21
CA VAL A 357 8.44 11.57 6.35
C VAL A 357 8.78 10.09 6.52
N ARG A 358 7.78 9.22 6.49
CA ARG A 358 7.97 7.79 6.74
C ARG A 358 8.77 7.08 5.64
N TYR A 359 8.55 7.42 4.37
CA TYR A 359 9.21 6.72 3.24
C TYR A 359 10.43 7.42 2.69
N GLN A 360 10.56 8.74 2.91
CA GLN A 360 11.72 9.49 2.45
C GLN A 360 12.79 9.66 3.54
N PHE A 361 12.37 9.61 4.80
CA PHE A 361 13.24 9.88 5.94
C PHE A 361 13.27 8.73 6.96
N ASP A 362 12.51 7.64 6.72
CA ASP A 362 12.54 6.49 7.62
C ASP A 362 13.90 5.80 7.50
N ASP A 363 14.64 5.85 8.57
CA ASP A 363 16.00 5.34 8.68
C ASP A 363 15.92 3.90 9.20
N THR A 364 15.82 2.95 8.28
CA THR A 364 15.83 1.54 8.63
C THR A 364 17.23 1.03 9.01
N SER A 365 18.28 1.81 8.76
CA SER A 365 19.66 1.44 9.09
C SER A 365 20.01 1.58 10.56
N SER A 366 19.27 2.40 11.31
CA SER A 366 19.53 2.64 12.74
C SER A 366 19.38 1.40 13.62
N ILE A 367 18.64 0.38 13.13
CA ILE A 367 18.42 -0.89 13.88
C ILE A 367 19.63 -1.82 13.76
N TYR A 368 20.40 -1.75 12.66
CA TYR A 368 21.46 -2.71 12.34
C TYR A 368 22.86 -2.11 12.19
N MET A 369 22.98 -0.79 11.98
CA MET A 369 24.27 -0.13 11.81
C MET A 369 24.28 1.23 12.51
N ASN A 370 25.12 1.39 13.49
CA ASN A 370 25.23 2.57 14.38
C ASN A 370 25.59 3.92 13.67
N THR A 371 25.75 3.99 12.36
CA THR A 371 26.36 5.18 11.75
C THR A 371 25.84 5.64 10.39
N GLN A 372 25.03 4.89 9.63
CA GLN A 372 24.65 5.33 8.29
C GLN A 372 23.14 5.30 8.04
N LYS A 373 22.60 6.45 7.62
CA LYS A 373 21.22 6.59 7.19
C LYS A 373 21.02 5.97 5.82
N TYR A 374 20.15 4.98 5.73
CA TYR A 374 19.80 4.29 4.51
C TYR A 374 18.44 4.77 3.99
N GLN A 375 18.37 5.12 2.72
CA GLN A 375 17.14 5.54 2.06
C GLN A 375 16.71 4.48 1.05
N LEU A 376 15.59 3.79 1.33
CA LEU A 376 15.08 2.68 0.52
C LEU A 376 14.88 3.04 -0.95
N PHE A 377 14.36 4.23 -1.21
CA PHE A 377 13.95 4.66 -2.55
C PHE A 377 14.89 5.68 -3.19
N TYR A 378 15.90 6.14 -2.46
CA TYR A 378 16.87 7.14 -2.91
C TYR A 378 18.30 6.61 -2.85
N PRO A 379 19.14 7.05 -3.74
CA PRO A 379 18.86 7.72 -5.02
C PRO A 379 18.16 6.78 -6.00
N TYR A 380 17.38 7.33 -6.97
CA TYR A 380 16.77 6.54 -8.04
C TYR A 380 17.82 6.21 -9.09
N TYR A 381 17.97 4.94 -9.41
CA TYR A 381 18.77 4.43 -10.51
C TYR A 381 17.88 3.72 -11.52
N SER A 382 18.24 3.77 -12.79
CA SER A 382 17.51 3.12 -13.87
C SER A 382 18.40 2.15 -14.64
N VAL A 383 17.78 1.23 -15.36
CA VAL A 383 18.49 0.29 -16.25
C VAL A 383 19.24 1.01 -17.39
N PHE A 384 18.88 2.28 -17.68
CA PHE A 384 19.55 3.10 -18.69
C PHE A 384 20.78 3.83 -18.14
N ASN A 385 20.84 4.03 -16.82
CA ASN A 385 21.99 4.55 -16.09
C ASN A 385 22.18 3.72 -14.81
N PRO A 386 22.71 2.49 -14.93
CA PRO A 386 22.82 1.58 -13.80
C PRO A 386 23.96 2.04 -12.87
N GLU A 387 23.61 2.33 -11.63
CA GLU A 387 24.54 2.61 -10.56
C GLU A 387 24.20 1.73 -9.35
N ILE A 388 25.20 1.41 -8.54
CA ILE A 388 25.04 0.61 -7.33
C ILE A 388 25.18 1.53 -6.13
N SER A 389 24.20 1.46 -5.23
CA SER A 389 24.28 2.10 -3.92
C SER A 389 24.94 1.14 -2.94
N GLU A 390 26.21 1.40 -2.57
CA GLU A 390 26.96 0.57 -1.63
C GLU A 390 26.22 0.37 -0.30
N THR A 391 25.53 1.41 0.19
CA THR A 391 24.75 1.35 1.44
C THR A 391 23.57 0.39 1.33
N ARG A 392 22.85 0.35 0.18
CA ARG A 392 21.77 -0.63 -0.06
C ARG A 392 22.29 -2.05 -0.15
N GLU A 393 23.39 -2.26 -0.88
CA GLU A 393 24.01 -3.58 -1.03
C GLU A 393 24.52 -4.11 0.32
N MET A 394 25.14 -3.25 1.12
CA MET A 394 25.61 -3.59 2.44
C MET A 394 24.46 -3.98 3.37
N MET A 395 23.34 -3.22 3.35
CA MET A 395 22.17 -3.54 4.13
C MET A 395 21.55 -4.88 3.70
N MET A 396 21.46 -5.14 2.39
CA MET A 396 20.99 -6.42 1.87
C MET A 396 21.86 -7.56 2.40
N ARG A 397 23.17 -7.45 2.26
CA ARG A 397 24.12 -8.47 2.75
C ARG A 397 23.94 -8.71 4.25
N ASN A 398 23.84 -7.67 5.05
CA ASN A 398 23.69 -7.81 6.50
C ASN A 398 22.35 -8.42 6.92
N GLN A 399 21.26 -8.12 6.23
CA GLN A 399 19.96 -8.74 6.50
C GLN A 399 19.91 -10.23 6.14
N PHE A 400 20.71 -10.67 5.15
CA PHE A 400 20.70 -12.06 4.69
C PHE A 400 21.70 -12.94 5.39
N TYR A 401 22.92 -12.44 5.62
CA TYR A 401 24.01 -13.25 6.18
C TYR A 401 24.04 -13.30 7.70
N HIS A 402 23.31 -12.40 8.41
CA HIS A 402 23.15 -12.50 9.88
C HIS A 402 22.08 -13.50 10.33
N ASN A 403 21.27 -14.04 9.42
CA ASN A 403 20.34 -15.14 9.75
C ASN A 403 20.94 -16.54 9.56
N GLU A 404 22.20 -16.63 9.16
CA GLU A 404 22.93 -17.91 9.00
C GLU A 404 23.94 -18.20 10.13
N TYR A 405 23.98 -17.38 11.18
CA TYR A 405 24.79 -17.63 12.38
C TYR A 405 23.98 -17.66 13.66
#